data_fef013c8fcea4bd0aef5ed22f7dc5f15
#
_entry.id   fef013c8fcea4bd0aef5ed22f7dc5f15
#
_cell.length_a   1.000
_cell.length_b   1.000
_cell.length_c   1.000
_cell.angle_alpha   90.00
_cell.angle_beta   90.00
_cell.angle_gamma   90.00
#
_symmetry.space_group_name_H-M   'P 1'
#
loop_
_entity.id
_entity.type
_entity.pdbx_description
1 polymer ?
#
loop_
_entity_poly.entity_id
_entity_poly.type
_entity_poly.pdbx_seq_one_letter_code
_entity_poly.pdbx_strand_id
1 'polypeptide(L)'
;MPTCFLFSMLLYAFISCTDNVKIPATIPRIESTNKVVKNIRGISLPQGFSYVNDHDSSYTDWLLNLNFKKDNKVYLYNGNLKSNQDIHYEVLDIAIGKKDLVQCADAAMKLRADHLFEKHRYDQIKFTGTSGDEISFDSWLRGTRWKEKKGRLVSYNVSKPVSNIQNEYNAFMEIVFSYCGSYSLSKQLRAVNDENSVKAGDVFIKGGFPGHAVTVMAVAKNDLGQTIFLLSQGYMPAQDIHILKNFSKPKLSPWYEMSEIYPLYTPQWQFEKGSLKRW
;
A
#
# COMPACT_ATOMS: atom_id res chain seq x y z
N MET A 1 -12.22 -85.76 -30.12
CA MET A 1 -13.16 -84.81 -29.44
C MET A 1 -12.36 -83.57 -29.13
N PRO A 2 -12.58 -82.46 -29.87
CA PRO A 2 -11.94 -81.17 -29.53
C PRO A 2 -12.91 -80.28 -28.72
N THR A 3 -12.42 -79.83 -27.61
CA THR A 3 -13.07 -78.87 -26.70
C THR A 3 -12.90 -77.45 -27.24
N CYS A 4 -14.06 -76.80 -27.47
CA CYS A 4 -14.14 -75.42 -27.94
C CYS A 4 -13.99 -74.46 -26.74
N PHE A 5 -12.92 -73.57 -26.77
CA PHE A 5 -12.75 -72.49 -25.80
C PHE A 5 -13.37 -71.22 -26.37
N LEU A 6 -14.45 -70.72 -25.73
CA LEU A 6 -15.05 -69.44 -26.02
C LEU A 6 -14.23 -68.33 -25.31
N PHE A 7 -13.61 -67.46 -26.11
CA PHE A 7 -12.96 -66.23 -25.60
C PHE A 7 -13.96 -65.11 -25.52
N SER A 8 -14.29 -64.75 -24.28
CA SER A 8 -15.14 -63.57 -24.01
C SER A 8 -14.29 -62.31 -24.06
N MET A 9 -14.50 -61.47 -25.05
CA MET A 9 -13.90 -60.14 -25.22
C MET A 9 -14.64 -59.13 -24.34
N LEU A 10 -14.06 -58.75 -23.20
CA LEU A 10 -14.53 -57.59 -22.41
C LEU A 10 -14.02 -56.29 -23.07
N LEU A 11 -14.99 -55.53 -23.61
CA LEU A 11 -14.78 -54.18 -24.10
C LEU A 11 -14.64 -53.21 -22.94
N TYR A 12 -13.43 -52.76 -22.65
CA TYR A 12 -13.22 -51.65 -21.71
C TYR A 12 -13.51 -50.32 -22.42
N ALA A 13 -14.63 -49.68 -22.06
CA ALA A 13 -14.90 -48.32 -22.47
C ALA A 13 -14.02 -47.37 -21.65
N PHE A 14 -13.00 -46.81 -22.28
CA PHE A 14 -12.25 -45.68 -21.70
C PHE A 14 -13.13 -44.44 -21.76
N ILE A 15 -13.69 -44.06 -20.60
CA ILE A 15 -14.30 -42.74 -20.44
C ILE A 15 -13.12 -41.75 -20.28
N SER A 16 -12.81 -41.04 -21.36
CA SER A 16 -11.89 -39.92 -21.35
C SER A 16 -12.59 -38.73 -20.70
N CYS A 17 -12.40 -38.53 -19.39
CA CYS A 17 -12.67 -37.24 -18.76
C CYS A 17 -11.62 -36.24 -19.24
N THR A 18 -11.96 -35.44 -20.26
CA THR A 18 -11.21 -34.24 -20.57
C THR A 18 -11.59 -33.18 -19.53
N ASP A 19 -10.84 -33.10 -18.45
CA ASP A 19 -10.86 -31.95 -17.57
C ASP A 19 -10.48 -30.73 -18.42
N ASN A 20 -11.47 -29.90 -18.75
CA ASN A 20 -11.26 -28.57 -19.31
C ASN A 20 -10.56 -27.71 -18.24
N VAL A 21 -9.24 -27.78 -18.19
CA VAL A 21 -8.43 -26.80 -17.48
C VAL A 21 -8.72 -25.45 -18.12
N LYS A 22 -9.56 -24.65 -17.47
CA LYS A 22 -9.77 -23.25 -17.86
C LYS A 22 -8.44 -22.53 -17.70
N ILE A 23 -7.75 -22.26 -18.79
CA ILE A 23 -6.60 -21.37 -18.82
C ILE A 23 -7.12 -20.02 -18.31
N PRO A 24 -6.54 -19.46 -17.23
CA PRO A 24 -6.97 -18.16 -16.73
C PRO A 24 -6.86 -17.13 -17.85
N ALA A 25 -7.93 -16.38 -18.08
CA ALA A 25 -7.95 -15.35 -19.11
C ALA A 25 -6.86 -14.31 -18.81
N THR A 26 -6.01 -14.03 -19.79
CA THR A 26 -4.96 -13.01 -19.66
C THR A 26 -5.60 -11.64 -19.46
N ILE A 27 -5.12 -10.86 -18.50
CA ILE A 27 -5.59 -9.48 -18.28
C ILE A 27 -5.26 -8.65 -19.54
N PRO A 28 -6.25 -7.92 -20.09
CA PRO A 28 -6.04 -7.09 -21.27
C PRO A 28 -5.00 -5.99 -21.01
N ARG A 29 -4.29 -5.60 -22.09
CA ARG A 29 -3.36 -4.47 -22.04
C ARG A 29 -4.11 -3.17 -21.75
N ILE A 30 -3.50 -2.28 -20.97
CA ILE A 30 -4.00 -0.90 -20.80
C ILE A 30 -3.73 -0.13 -22.08
N GLU A 31 -4.77 0.48 -22.66
CA GLU A 31 -4.62 1.40 -23.78
C GLU A 31 -4.02 2.73 -23.27
N SER A 32 -2.97 3.18 -23.93
CA SER A 32 -2.34 4.47 -23.64
C SER A 32 -3.27 5.60 -24.09
N THR A 33 -3.89 6.28 -23.15
CA THR A 33 -4.63 7.53 -23.42
C THR A 33 -3.74 8.73 -23.09
N ASN A 34 -3.64 9.70 -23.99
CA ASN A 34 -2.92 10.99 -23.76
C ASN A 34 -3.67 11.93 -22.78
N LYS A 35 -4.51 11.39 -21.92
CA LYS A 35 -5.29 12.17 -20.96
C LYS A 35 -4.42 12.51 -19.75
N VAL A 36 -4.34 13.79 -19.39
CA VAL A 36 -3.72 14.23 -18.14
C VAL A 36 -4.46 13.61 -16.97
N VAL A 37 -3.79 12.77 -16.23
CA VAL A 37 -4.34 12.11 -15.03
C VAL A 37 -4.23 13.07 -13.86
N LYS A 38 -5.35 13.45 -13.25
CA LYS A 38 -5.36 14.43 -12.15
C LYS A 38 -5.24 13.81 -10.77
N ASN A 39 -5.77 12.61 -10.60
CA ASN A 39 -5.82 11.88 -9.33
C ASN A 39 -5.80 10.37 -9.58
N ILE A 40 -5.75 9.58 -8.50
CA ILE A 40 -5.65 8.12 -8.59
C ILE A 40 -6.86 7.52 -9.33
N ARG A 41 -8.07 8.03 -9.10
CA ARG A 41 -9.28 7.57 -9.80
C ARG A 41 -9.21 7.77 -11.31
N GLY A 42 -8.39 8.70 -11.79
CA GLY A 42 -8.17 8.96 -13.22
C GLY A 42 -7.20 7.99 -13.91
N ILE A 43 -6.50 7.13 -13.15
CA ILE A 43 -5.60 6.14 -13.75
C ILE A 43 -6.42 5.12 -14.55
N SER A 44 -6.04 4.91 -15.81
CA SER A 44 -6.74 3.99 -16.70
C SER A 44 -6.77 2.56 -16.16
N LEU A 45 -7.94 1.95 -16.19
CA LEU A 45 -8.15 0.55 -15.88
C LEU A 45 -8.01 -0.32 -17.14
N PRO A 46 -7.53 -1.56 -17.03
CA PRO A 46 -7.69 -2.54 -18.09
C PRO A 46 -9.17 -2.76 -18.42
N GLN A 47 -9.48 -3.14 -19.65
CA GLN A 47 -10.85 -3.40 -20.06
C GLN A 47 -11.53 -4.45 -19.18
N GLY A 48 -12.76 -4.19 -18.77
CA GLY A 48 -13.57 -5.07 -17.91
C GLY A 48 -13.29 -4.94 -16.41
N PHE A 49 -12.32 -4.10 -15.99
CA PHE A 49 -12.07 -3.85 -14.58
C PHE A 49 -12.85 -2.63 -14.09
N SER A 50 -13.29 -2.70 -12.85
CA SER A 50 -13.91 -1.60 -12.12
C SER A 50 -13.26 -1.44 -10.74
N TYR A 51 -13.16 -0.18 -10.26
CA TYR A 51 -12.68 0.08 -8.90
C TYR A 51 -13.55 -0.61 -7.86
N VAL A 52 -12.91 -1.26 -6.90
CA VAL A 52 -13.61 -1.79 -5.73
C VAL A 52 -13.94 -0.62 -4.81
N ASN A 53 -15.22 -0.29 -4.72
CA ASN A 53 -15.71 0.65 -3.72
C ASN A 53 -16.00 -0.15 -2.45
N ASP A 54 -15.18 0.04 -1.43
CA ASP A 54 -15.49 -0.43 -0.08
C ASP A 54 -16.51 0.57 0.51
N HIS A 55 -17.80 0.23 0.44
CA HIS A 55 -18.89 1.10 0.88
C HIS A 55 -18.76 1.55 2.35
N ASP A 56 -17.99 0.82 3.15
CA ASP A 56 -17.73 1.13 4.56
C ASP A 56 -16.48 1.99 4.79
N SER A 57 -15.71 2.31 3.74
CA SER A 57 -14.42 2.96 3.89
C SER A 57 -14.32 4.31 3.21
N SER A 58 -14.56 5.37 3.97
CA SER A 58 -14.20 6.73 3.56
C SER A 58 -12.70 6.87 3.23
N TYR A 59 -11.85 5.93 3.70
CA TYR A 59 -10.41 5.94 3.41
C TYR A 59 -10.11 5.54 1.97
N THR A 60 -10.78 4.53 1.43
CA THR A 60 -10.67 4.17 0.01
C THR A 60 -11.01 5.34 -0.89
N ASP A 61 -12.15 6.01 -0.65
CA ASP A 61 -12.55 7.18 -1.44
C ASP A 61 -11.56 8.33 -1.31
N TRP A 62 -11.04 8.57 -0.10
CA TRP A 62 -10.03 9.59 0.13
C TRP A 62 -8.76 9.30 -0.68
N LEU A 63 -8.24 8.06 -0.64
CA LEU A 63 -7.08 7.65 -1.42
C LEU A 63 -7.30 7.83 -2.92
N LEU A 64 -8.44 7.39 -3.45
CA LEU A 64 -8.77 7.50 -4.87
C LEU A 64 -8.85 8.95 -5.37
N ASN A 65 -9.15 9.91 -4.50
CA ASN A 65 -9.25 11.33 -4.83
C ASN A 65 -7.97 12.14 -4.58
N LEU A 66 -6.88 11.50 -4.11
CA LEU A 66 -5.58 12.16 -3.97
C LEU A 66 -5.07 12.65 -5.33
N ASN A 67 -4.72 13.94 -5.37
CA ASN A 67 -4.22 14.59 -6.57
C ASN A 67 -2.77 14.25 -6.86
N PHE A 68 -2.40 14.35 -8.13
CA PHE A 68 -1.02 14.28 -8.59
C PHE A 68 -0.41 15.66 -8.77
N LYS A 69 0.91 15.75 -8.60
CA LYS A 69 1.68 16.95 -8.91
C LYS A 69 1.59 17.26 -10.41
N LYS A 70 1.70 18.55 -10.77
CA LYS A 70 1.68 18.98 -12.18
C LYS A 70 2.94 18.52 -12.91
N ASP A 71 4.10 18.58 -12.26
CA ASP A 71 5.34 18.01 -12.78
C ASP A 71 5.50 16.59 -12.23
N ASN A 72 5.57 15.62 -13.09
CA ASN A 72 5.72 14.23 -12.71
C ASN A 72 7.18 13.91 -12.34
N LYS A 73 7.71 14.63 -11.31
CA LYS A 73 9.08 14.48 -10.81
C LYS A 73 9.09 14.22 -9.32
N VAL A 74 9.86 13.21 -8.90
CA VAL A 74 10.09 12.91 -7.49
C VAL A 74 11.24 13.76 -6.98
N TYR A 75 10.95 14.59 -5.98
CA TYR A 75 11.95 15.38 -5.26
C TYR A 75 12.23 14.78 -3.88
N LEU A 76 13.46 14.91 -3.43
CA LEU A 76 13.87 14.63 -2.06
C LEU A 76 13.42 15.77 -1.13
N TYR A 77 13.42 15.52 0.17
CA TYR A 77 13.08 16.49 1.22
C TYR A 77 13.84 17.82 1.14
N ASN A 78 15.06 17.78 0.58
CA ASN A 78 15.92 18.95 0.43
C ASN A 78 15.77 19.69 -0.92
N GLY A 79 14.80 19.29 -1.74
CA GLY A 79 14.50 19.87 -3.04
C GLY A 79 15.32 19.33 -4.22
N ASN A 80 16.26 18.43 -3.98
CA ASN A 80 17.00 17.78 -5.06
C ASN A 80 16.10 16.73 -5.77
N LEU A 81 16.34 16.53 -7.06
CA LEU A 81 15.70 15.45 -7.80
C LEU A 81 16.19 14.08 -7.29
N LYS A 82 15.29 13.13 -7.17
CA LYS A 82 15.66 11.71 -7.03
C LYS A 82 16.46 11.28 -8.25
N SER A 83 17.55 10.55 -8.04
CA SER A 83 18.44 10.14 -9.13
C SER A 83 17.77 9.24 -10.16
N ASN A 84 16.94 8.29 -9.71
CA ASN A 84 16.17 7.41 -10.60
C ASN A 84 14.72 7.88 -10.68
N GLN A 85 14.36 8.50 -11.81
CA GLN A 85 13.01 8.98 -12.10
C GLN A 85 12.15 7.95 -12.86
N ASP A 86 12.69 6.78 -13.24
CA ASP A 86 11.99 5.84 -14.11
C ASP A 86 11.04 4.89 -13.36
N ILE A 87 11.15 4.82 -12.05
CA ILE A 87 10.44 3.84 -11.20
C ILE A 87 9.01 4.23 -10.85
N HIS A 88 8.64 5.49 -10.99
CA HIS A 88 7.31 5.98 -10.65
C HIS A 88 6.43 6.18 -11.89
N TYR A 89 5.14 6.08 -11.67
CA TYR A 89 4.10 6.36 -12.67
C TYR A 89 3.59 7.80 -12.52
N GLU A 90 3.17 8.19 -11.32
CA GLU A 90 2.71 9.53 -10.97
C GLU A 90 3.15 9.89 -9.55
N VAL A 91 3.28 11.18 -9.26
CA VAL A 91 3.70 11.71 -7.96
C VAL A 91 2.52 12.34 -7.24
N LEU A 92 2.25 11.93 -5.99
CA LEU A 92 1.18 12.48 -5.19
C LEU A 92 1.46 13.93 -4.77
N ASP A 93 0.46 14.79 -4.82
CA ASP A 93 0.54 16.19 -4.34
C ASP A 93 0.35 16.23 -2.82
N ILE A 94 1.30 15.63 -2.11
CA ILE A 94 1.33 15.56 -0.64
C ILE A 94 2.66 16.13 -0.16
N ALA A 95 2.59 17.14 0.72
CA ALA A 95 3.80 17.71 1.30
C ALA A 95 4.50 16.74 2.25
N ILE A 96 5.79 16.50 2.04
CA ILE A 96 6.63 15.63 2.89
C ILE A 96 7.51 16.42 3.89
N GLY A 97 7.41 17.75 3.87
CA GLY A 97 8.24 18.62 4.71
C GLY A 97 9.66 18.80 4.17
N LYS A 98 10.52 19.42 4.99
CA LYS A 98 11.93 19.76 4.63
C LYS A 98 12.96 18.99 5.46
N LYS A 99 12.55 17.96 6.18
CA LYS A 99 13.42 17.09 7.00
C LYS A 99 13.47 15.69 6.39
N ASP A 100 14.56 14.97 6.60
CA ASP A 100 14.68 13.57 6.17
C ASP A 100 13.88 12.65 7.11
N LEU A 101 12.55 12.79 7.11
CA LEU A 101 11.67 12.07 8.03
C LEU A 101 10.63 11.21 7.29
N VAL A 102 9.91 11.75 6.31
CA VAL A 102 8.85 11.00 5.62
C VAL A 102 9.46 9.98 4.66
N GLN A 103 9.90 8.84 5.23
CA GLN A 103 10.47 7.72 4.48
C GLN A 103 9.38 6.68 4.12
N CYS A 104 9.75 5.43 3.94
CA CYS A 104 8.81 4.42 3.41
C CYS A 104 7.63 4.10 4.34
N ALA A 105 7.88 3.78 5.61
CA ALA A 105 6.83 3.50 6.58
C ALA A 105 6.08 4.77 6.98
N ASP A 106 6.79 5.91 7.01
CA ASP A 106 6.22 7.21 7.35
C ASP A 106 5.22 7.66 6.30
N ALA A 107 5.46 7.34 5.02
CA ALA A 107 4.50 7.59 3.95
C ALA A 107 3.16 6.87 4.21
N ALA A 108 3.19 5.60 4.63
CA ALA A 108 1.97 4.86 4.97
C ALA A 108 1.27 5.45 6.20
N MET A 109 2.03 5.80 7.25
CA MET A 109 1.50 6.44 8.45
C MET A 109 0.91 7.82 8.15
N LYS A 110 1.59 8.61 7.30
CA LYS A 110 1.11 9.92 6.87
C LYS A 110 -0.21 9.83 6.13
N LEU A 111 -0.33 8.97 5.12
CA LEU A 111 -1.58 8.78 4.37
C LEU A 111 -2.74 8.43 5.31
N ARG A 112 -2.53 7.54 6.27
CA ARG A 112 -3.55 7.19 7.25
C ARG A 112 -3.90 8.33 8.18
N ALA A 113 -2.90 9.02 8.71
CA ALA A 113 -3.08 10.13 9.63
C ALA A 113 -3.74 11.34 8.97
N ASP A 114 -3.33 11.72 7.74
CA ASP A 114 -3.90 12.83 6.99
C ASP A 114 -5.41 12.61 6.76
N HIS A 115 -5.81 11.40 6.32
CA HIS A 115 -7.22 11.05 6.19
C HIS A 115 -7.99 11.20 7.52
N LEU A 116 -7.47 10.64 8.61
CA LEU A 116 -8.13 10.72 9.92
C LEU A 116 -8.20 12.17 10.42
N PHE A 117 -7.18 12.96 10.16
CA PHE A 117 -7.13 14.37 10.52
C PHE A 117 -8.18 15.18 9.78
N GLU A 118 -8.31 15.02 8.46
CA GLU A 118 -9.35 15.66 7.64
C GLU A 118 -10.78 15.24 8.08
N LYS A 119 -10.94 14.02 8.57
CA LYS A 119 -12.21 13.53 9.13
C LYS A 119 -12.42 13.91 10.59
N HIS A 120 -11.54 14.71 11.20
CA HIS A 120 -11.58 15.09 12.61
C HIS A 120 -11.60 13.89 13.59
N ARG A 121 -11.05 12.74 13.15
CA ARG A 121 -10.95 11.50 13.95
C ARG A 121 -9.64 11.48 14.71
N TYR A 122 -9.38 12.51 15.51
CA TYR A 122 -8.11 12.74 16.23
C TYR A 122 -7.79 11.65 17.24
N ASP A 123 -8.80 11.06 17.85
CA ASP A 123 -8.74 9.91 18.76
C ASP A 123 -8.15 8.64 18.11
N GLN A 124 -8.24 8.54 16.78
CA GLN A 124 -7.74 7.40 16.02
C GLN A 124 -6.34 7.60 15.44
N ILE A 125 -5.80 8.83 15.51
CA ILE A 125 -4.44 9.12 15.08
C ILE A 125 -3.48 8.69 16.19
N LYS A 126 -3.02 7.43 16.11
CA LYS A 126 -2.09 6.85 17.07
C LYS A 126 -1.18 5.83 16.44
N PHE A 127 0.06 5.81 16.89
CA PHE A 127 1.11 4.95 16.37
C PHE A 127 1.93 4.38 17.52
N THR A 128 2.55 3.22 17.25
CA THR A 128 3.45 2.59 18.22
C THR A 128 4.89 2.95 17.87
N GLY A 129 5.60 3.57 18.80
CA GLY A 129 7.03 3.85 18.67
C GLY A 129 7.86 2.55 18.62
N THR A 130 9.09 2.65 18.12
CA THR A 130 10.02 1.49 18.03
C THR A 130 10.31 0.88 19.42
N SER A 131 10.24 1.67 20.50
CA SER A 131 10.36 1.21 21.88
C SER A 131 9.10 0.54 22.45
N GLY A 132 7.98 0.54 21.71
CA GLY A 132 6.71 -0.06 22.12
C GLY A 132 5.70 0.92 22.72
N ASP A 133 6.07 2.18 22.91
CA ASP A 133 5.21 3.20 23.50
C ASP A 133 4.15 3.67 22.49
N GLU A 134 2.90 3.89 22.96
CA GLU A 134 1.87 4.51 22.13
C GLU A 134 2.05 6.03 22.10
N ILE A 135 2.03 6.59 20.88
CA ILE A 135 2.06 8.01 20.59
C ILE A 135 0.70 8.37 19.98
N SER A 136 -0.12 9.19 20.66
CA SER A 136 -1.46 9.53 20.18
C SER A 136 -1.67 11.03 20.07
N PHE A 137 -2.36 11.47 19.00
CA PHE A 137 -2.63 12.87 18.75
C PHE A 137 -3.61 13.47 19.78
N ASP A 138 -4.56 12.67 20.24
CA ASP A 138 -5.47 13.06 21.31
C ASP A 138 -4.73 13.37 22.62
N SER A 139 -3.75 12.56 23.01
CA SER A 139 -2.88 12.86 24.17
C SER A 139 -2.01 14.08 23.91
N TRP A 140 -1.53 14.28 22.67
CA TRP A 140 -0.80 15.50 22.31
C TRP A 140 -1.64 16.76 22.50
N LEU A 141 -2.90 16.75 22.07
CA LEU A 141 -3.82 17.88 22.26
C LEU A 141 -4.10 18.17 23.74
N ARG A 142 -4.05 17.16 24.61
CA ARG A 142 -4.15 17.33 26.06
C ARG A 142 -2.84 17.75 26.75
N GLY A 143 -1.79 18.00 25.99
CA GLY A 143 -0.51 18.51 26.51
C GLY A 143 0.57 17.45 26.70
N THR A 144 0.34 16.18 26.36
CA THR A 144 1.40 15.16 26.38
C THR A 144 2.39 15.42 25.26
N ARG A 145 3.67 15.29 25.57
CA ARG A 145 4.79 15.38 24.60
C ARG A 145 5.71 14.19 24.81
N TRP A 146 6.49 13.85 23.79
CA TRP A 146 7.44 12.75 23.84
C TRP A 146 8.85 13.25 23.51
N LYS A 147 9.84 12.63 24.14
CA LYS A 147 11.26 12.82 23.83
C LYS A 147 12.04 11.54 24.10
N GLU A 148 13.16 11.39 23.44
CA GLU A 148 14.09 10.31 23.72
C GLU A 148 14.83 10.57 25.03
N LYS A 149 14.96 9.53 25.87
CA LYS A 149 15.79 9.53 27.07
C LYS A 149 16.42 8.15 27.24
N LYS A 150 17.75 8.08 27.10
CA LYS A 150 18.52 6.83 27.25
C LYS A 150 18.01 5.69 26.37
N GLY A 151 17.79 5.98 25.09
CA GLY A 151 17.32 5.00 24.10
C GLY A 151 15.83 4.60 24.20
N ARG A 152 15.06 5.28 25.06
CA ARG A 152 13.61 5.04 25.21
C ARG A 152 12.83 6.31 24.96
N LEU A 153 11.65 6.17 24.42
CA LEU A 153 10.70 7.25 24.29
C LEU A 153 10.01 7.45 25.66
N VAL A 154 10.04 8.66 26.18
CA VAL A 154 9.38 9.02 27.44
C VAL A 154 8.43 10.19 27.22
N SER A 155 7.26 10.11 27.82
CA SER A 155 6.27 11.19 27.80
C SER A 155 6.51 12.18 28.92
N TYR A 156 6.11 13.43 28.69
CA TYR A 156 6.05 14.51 29.68
C TYR A 156 4.90 15.44 29.34
N ASN A 157 4.40 16.20 30.29
CA ASN A 157 3.30 17.12 30.08
C ASN A 157 3.78 18.57 29.98
N VAL A 158 3.12 19.33 29.12
CA VAL A 158 3.27 20.77 28.97
C VAL A 158 1.92 21.44 29.15
N SER A 159 1.91 22.60 29.83
CA SER A 159 0.74 23.44 29.94
C SER A 159 0.78 24.52 28.87
N LYS A 160 0.40 24.15 27.64
CA LYS A 160 0.36 25.09 26.51
C LYS A 160 -1.00 24.98 25.82
N PRO A 161 -1.76 26.09 25.67
CA PRO A 161 -3.00 26.06 24.93
C PRO A 161 -2.74 25.74 23.45
N VAL A 162 -3.62 24.94 22.85
CA VAL A 162 -3.65 24.68 21.40
C VAL A 162 -4.14 25.93 20.71
N SER A 163 -3.26 26.61 19.97
CA SER A 163 -3.63 27.83 19.23
C SER A 163 -3.99 27.56 17.76
N ASN A 164 -3.37 26.52 17.17
CA ASN A 164 -3.60 26.11 15.78
C ASN A 164 -3.43 24.59 15.68
N ILE A 165 -4.53 23.92 15.40
CA ILE A 165 -4.57 22.45 15.36
C ILE A 165 -3.72 21.86 14.22
N GLN A 166 -3.62 22.56 13.09
CA GLN A 166 -2.79 22.12 11.96
C GLN A 166 -1.30 22.15 12.33
N ASN A 167 -0.86 23.19 13.02
CA ASN A 167 0.53 23.27 13.50
C ASN A 167 0.83 22.20 14.54
N GLU A 168 -0.12 21.94 15.46
CA GLU A 168 0.03 20.85 16.45
C GLU A 168 0.07 19.48 15.76
N TYR A 169 -0.75 19.25 14.71
CA TYR A 169 -0.70 18.03 13.92
C TYR A 169 0.65 17.84 13.23
N ASN A 170 1.15 18.87 12.58
CA ASN A 170 2.46 18.81 11.92
C ASN A 170 3.58 18.49 12.91
N ALA A 171 3.59 19.16 14.07
CA ALA A 171 4.58 18.91 15.11
C ALA A 171 4.46 17.51 15.71
N PHE A 172 3.24 17.02 15.91
CA PHE A 172 2.97 15.65 16.34
C PHE A 172 3.49 14.63 15.33
N MET A 173 3.21 14.82 14.03
CA MET A 173 3.66 13.90 12.99
C MET A 173 5.19 13.85 12.86
N GLU A 174 5.90 14.96 13.14
CA GLU A 174 7.37 14.92 13.21
C GLU A 174 7.88 13.98 14.32
N ILE A 175 7.19 13.92 15.47
CA ILE A 175 7.51 12.97 16.54
C ILE A 175 7.23 11.53 16.06
N VAL A 176 6.08 11.30 15.41
CA VAL A 176 5.74 9.98 14.85
C VAL A 176 6.85 9.52 13.89
N PHE A 177 7.21 10.32 12.91
CA PHE A 177 8.24 9.98 11.92
C PHE A 177 9.65 9.82 12.52
N SER A 178 9.93 10.45 13.67
CA SER A 178 11.21 10.31 14.34
C SER A 178 11.33 9.03 15.16
N TYR A 179 10.23 8.48 15.67
CA TYR A 179 10.26 7.38 16.65
C TYR A 179 9.49 6.14 16.24
N CYS A 180 8.66 6.22 15.20
CA CYS A 180 8.01 5.07 14.58
C CYS A 180 8.77 4.68 13.28
N GLY A 181 8.56 3.46 12.80
CA GLY A 181 9.19 3.00 11.57
C GLY A 181 8.64 1.66 11.12
N SER A 182 9.25 1.04 10.11
CA SER A 182 8.77 -0.23 9.55
C SER A 182 8.67 -1.35 10.61
N TYR A 183 9.61 -1.38 11.57
CA TYR A 183 9.59 -2.37 12.66
C TYR A 183 8.35 -2.26 13.54
N SER A 184 8.07 -1.09 14.10
CA SER A 184 6.92 -0.88 14.97
C SER A 184 5.60 -0.95 14.18
N LEU A 185 5.54 -0.34 13.00
CA LEU A 185 4.34 -0.36 12.16
C LEU A 185 3.97 -1.80 11.76
N SER A 186 4.96 -2.65 11.42
CA SER A 186 4.69 -4.05 11.09
C SER A 186 4.07 -4.86 12.23
N LYS A 187 4.30 -4.45 13.48
CA LYS A 187 3.70 -5.06 14.67
C LYS A 187 2.33 -4.47 15.00
N GLN A 188 2.13 -3.20 14.74
CA GLN A 188 0.86 -2.49 14.97
C GLN A 188 -0.22 -2.96 13.99
N LEU A 189 0.13 -3.16 12.73
CA LEU A 189 -0.81 -3.59 11.70
C LEU A 189 -1.18 -5.07 11.84
N ARG A 190 -2.44 -5.41 11.57
CA ARG A 190 -2.97 -6.77 11.60
C ARG A 190 -2.60 -7.51 10.31
N ALA A 191 -2.25 -8.78 10.39
CA ALA A 191 -2.03 -9.61 9.21
C ALA A 191 -3.33 -9.77 8.40
N VAL A 192 -3.24 -9.75 7.08
CA VAL A 192 -4.32 -10.11 6.16
C VAL A 192 -4.12 -11.58 5.79
N ASN A 193 -4.95 -12.47 6.35
CA ASN A 193 -4.82 -13.91 6.16
C ASN A 193 -5.31 -14.39 4.78
N ASP A 194 -6.36 -13.75 4.26
CA ASP A 194 -6.84 -13.95 2.89
C ASP A 194 -6.39 -12.78 2.01
N GLU A 195 -5.34 -13.01 1.24
CA GLU A 195 -4.74 -12.00 0.37
C GLU A 195 -5.67 -11.56 -0.76
N ASN A 196 -6.64 -12.42 -1.17
CA ASN A 196 -7.68 -12.03 -2.14
C ASN A 196 -8.61 -10.96 -1.59
N SER A 197 -8.60 -10.74 -0.27
CA SER A 197 -9.34 -9.67 0.40
C SER A 197 -8.57 -8.35 0.46
N VAL A 198 -7.52 -8.16 -0.35
CA VAL A 198 -6.75 -6.90 -0.43
C VAL A 198 -7.68 -5.71 -0.61
N LYS A 199 -7.40 -4.61 0.13
CA LYS A 199 -8.17 -3.37 0.11
C LYS A 199 -7.26 -2.17 -0.06
N ALA A 200 -7.78 -1.08 -0.61
CA ALA A 200 -7.10 0.21 -0.56
C ALA A 200 -6.84 0.62 0.90
N GLY A 201 -5.63 1.08 1.17
CA GLY A 201 -5.16 1.38 2.51
C GLY A 201 -4.40 0.24 3.21
N ASP A 202 -4.46 -1.00 2.70
CA ASP A 202 -3.58 -2.08 3.16
C ASP A 202 -2.10 -1.73 2.86
N VAL A 203 -1.19 -2.34 3.59
CA VAL A 203 0.25 -2.07 3.51
C VAL A 203 1.02 -3.36 3.34
N PHE A 204 1.79 -3.49 2.26
CA PHE A 204 2.84 -4.50 2.21
C PHE A 204 4.03 -3.98 3.01
N ILE A 205 4.43 -4.71 4.04
CA ILE A 205 5.47 -4.26 4.96
C ILE A 205 6.41 -5.39 5.40
N LYS A 206 7.71 -5.10 5.29
CA LYS A 206 8.78 -5.85 5.95
C LYS A 206 9.29 -5.02 7.11
N GLY A 207 8.99 -5.43 8.33
CA GLY A 207 9.51 -4.79 9.53
C GLY A 207 10.98 -5.15 9.75
N GLY A 208 11.79 -4.20 10.21
CA GLY A 208 13.18 -4.44 10.57
C GLY A 208 14.17 -3.39 10.04
N PHE A 209 15.45 -3.74 10.11
CA PHE A 209 16.58 -2.91 9.69
C PHE A 209 17.54 -3.81 8.88
N PRO A 210 17.42 -3.84 7.54
CA PRO A 210 16.54 -3.03 6.70
C PRO A 210 15.08 -3.48 6.73
N GLY A 211 14.19 -2.51 6.51
CA GLY A 211 12.76 -2.74 6.34
C GLY A 211 12.20 -1.84 5.25
N HIS A 212 11.01 -2.16 4.75
CA HIS A 212 10.32 -1.34 3.74
C HIS A 212 8.80 -1.48 3.85
N ALA A 213 8.09 -0.46 3.37
CA ALA A 213 6.64 -0.44 3.31
C ALA A 213 6.14 0.25 2.03
N VAL A 214 5.07 -0.31 1.45
CA VAL A 214 4.33 0.30 0.34
C VAL A 214 2.84 0.21 0.63
N THR A 215 2.08 1.24 0.24
CA THR A 215 0.64 1.32 0.49
C THR A 215 -0.15 0.93 -0.75
N VAL A 216 -1.19 0.11 -0.57
CA VAL A 216 -2.18 -0.18 -1.61
C VAL A 216 -3.08 1.05 -1.77
N MET A 217 -3.01 1.71 -2.92
CA MET A 217 -3.71 2.98 -3.16
C MET A 217 -5.08 2.80 -3.79
N ALA A 218 -5.25 1.75 -4.56
CA ALA A 218 -6.49 1.40 -5.22
C ALA A 218 -6.55 -0.11 -5.47
N VAL A 219 -7.75 -0.65 -5.51
CA VAL A 219 -8.02 -2.04 -5.92
C VAL A 219 -9.10 -2.01 -6.99
N ALA A 220 -8.94 -2.84 -8.02
CA ALA A 220 -9.95 -3.04 -9.06
C ALA A 220 -10.15 -4.53 -9.32
N LYS A 221 -11.38 -4.90 -9.71
CA LYS A 221 -11.76 -6.28 -10.03
C LYS A 221 -12.54 -6.33 -11.33
N ASN A 222 -12.49 -7.47 -11.99
CA ASN A 222 -13.33 -7.78 -13.13
C ASN A 222 -14.37 -8.88 -12.78
N ASP A 223 -15.29 -9.17 -13.71
CA ASP A 223 -16.34 -10.16 -13.53
C ASP A 223 -15.80 -11.60 -13.39
N LEU A 224 -14.55 -11.85 -13.76
CA LEU A 224 -13.88 -13.14 -13.62
C LEU A 224 -13.22 -13.29 -12.23
N GLY A 225 -13.35 -12.29 -11.35
CA GLY A 225 -12.76 -12.29 -10.02
C GLY A 225 -11.24 -11.97 -9.97
N GLN A 226 -10.64 -11.62 -11.13
CA GLN A 226 -9.24 -11.18 -11.16
C GLN A 226 -9.13 -9.83 -10.42
N THR A 227 -8.12 -9.71 -9.59
CA THR A 227 -7.89 -8.53 -8.74
C THR A 227 -6.56 -7.88 -9.11
N ILE A 228 -6.60 -6.56 -9.35
CA ILE A 228 -5.42 -5.73 -9.56
C ILE A 228 -5.40 -4.58 -8.56
N PHE A 229 -4.21 -4.04 -8.28
CA PHE A 229 -4.05 -2.96 -7.31
C PHE A 229 -2.89 -2.03 -7.69
N LEU A 230 -2.95 -0.80 -7.17
CA LEU A 230 -1.89 0.20 -7.29
C LEU A 230 -1.08 0.26 -5.99
N LEU A 231 0.20 0.53 -6.12
CA LEU A 231 1.10 0.73 -4.97
C LEU A 231 1.70 2.12 -4.97
N SER A 232 1.87 2.70 -3.77
CA SER A 232 2.68 3.89 -3.56
C SER A 232 3.75 3.66 -2.52
N GLN A 233 4.82 4.46 -2.60
CA GLN A 233 5.87 4.50 -1.59
C GLN A 233 6.42 5.92 -1.37
N GLY A 234 6.97 6.18 -0.18
CA GLY A 234 8.12 7.02 0.06
C GLY A 234 9.39 6.15 0.09
N TYR A 235 10.58 6.75 0.22
CA TYR A 235 11.84 6.00 0.30
C TYR A 235 12.89 6.75 1.11
N MET A 236 14.08 6.17 1.27
CA MET A 236 15.24 6.83 1.88
C MET A 236 16.22 7.34 0.80
N PRO A 237 16.69 8.58 0.89
CA PRO A 237 16.23 9.67 1.78
C PRO A 237 14.77 10.01 1.56
N ALA A 238 14.13 10.71 2.54
CA ALA A 238 12.73 11.16 2.44
C ALA A 238 12.48 11.88 1.12
N GLN A 239 11.42 11.50 0.45
CA GLN A 239 11.10 11.93 -0.91
C GLN A 239 9.60 11.93 -1.15
N ASP A 240 9.17 12.61 -2.20
CA ASP A 240 7.77 12.64 -2.61
C ASP A 240 7.17 11.24 -2.68
N ILE A 241 5.96 11.10 -2.13
CA ILE A 241 5.19 9.85 -2.22
C ILE A 241 4.72 9.69 -3.66
N HIS A 242 4.94 8.53 -4.24
CA HIS A 242 4.68 8.30 -5.66
C HIS A 242 4.09 6.92 -5.93
N ILE A 243 3.30 6.82 -7.00
CA ILE A 243 2.74 5.57 -7.51
C ILE A 243 3.86 4.79 -8.23
N LEU A 244 3.98 3.52 -7.94
CA LEU A 244 5.01 2.66 -8.52
C LEU A 244 4.63 2.15 -9.90
N LYS A 245 5.62 2.08 -10.81
CA LYS A 245 5.50 1.27 -12.02
C LYS A 245 5.65 -0.21 -11.70
N ASN A 246 4.99 -1.05 -12.48
CA ASN A 246 5.16 -2.50 -12.42
C ASN A 246 6.11 -2.96 -13.54
N PHE A 247 7.36 -3.25 -13.20
CA PHE A 247 8.36 -3.74 -14.15
C PHE A 247 8.22 -5.24 -14.45
N SER A 248 7.61 -6.01 -13.54
CA SER A 248 7.37 -7.43 -13.77
C SER A 248 6.33 -7.69 -14.86
N LYS A 249 5.33 -6.80 -14.98
CA LYS A 249 4.29 -6.84 -16.00
C LYS A 249 4.12 -5.46 -16.68
N PRO A 250 5.06 -5.05 -17.59
CA PRO A 250 5.05 -3.68 -18.13
C PRO A 250 3.77 -3.31 -18.88
N LYS A 251 3.09 -4.30 -19.50
CA LYS A 251 1.82 -4.09 -20.21
C LYS A 251 0.64 -3.79 -19.27
N LEU A 252 0.76 -4.15 -18.01
CA LEU A 252 -0.24 -3.92 -16.94
C LEU A 252 0.11 -2.70 -16.07
N SER A 253 1.37 -2.23 -16.14
CA SER A 253 1.85 -1.10 -15.33
C SER A 253 0.94 0.14 -15.46
N PRO A 254 0.60 0.83 -14.37
CA PRO A 254 1.15 0.71 -13.01
C PRO A 254 0.45 -0.35 -12.12
N TRP A 255 -0.51 -1.09 -12.66
CA TRP A 255 -1.25 -2.09 -11.91
C TRP A 255 -0.43 -3.34 -11.62
N TYR A 256 -0.57 -3.87 -10.43
CA TYR A 256 -0.06 -5.17 -9.97
C TYR A 256 -1.21 -6.17 -9.94
N GLU A 257 -0.95 -7.43 -10.21
CA GLU A 257 -1.96 -8.49 -10.22
C GLU A 257 -1.84 -9.37 -8.99
N MET A 258 -2.98 -9.76 -8.39
CA MET A 258 -3.01 -10.52 -7.15
C MET A 258 -2.72 -12.02 -7.34
N SER A 259 -2.99 -12.58 -8.51
CA SER A 259 -2.92 -14.03 -8.77
C SER A 259 -1.51 -14.64 -8.65
N GLU A 260 -0.47 -13.84 -8.82
CA GLU A 260 0.94 -14.27 -8.77
C GLU A 260 1.76 -13.30 -7.93
N ILE A 261 1.23 -12.95 -6.75
CA ILE A 261 1.77 -11.81 -6.01
C ILE A 261 3.11 -12.08 -5.34
N TYR A 262 3.41 -13.36 -4.97
CA TYR A 262 4.61 -13.62 -4.21
C TYR A 262 5.67 -14.43 -4.97
N PRO A 263 6.93 -13.98 -4.85
CA PRO A 263 7.34 -12.73 -4.21
C PRO A 263 6.85 -11.50 -4.97
N LEU A 264 6.32 -10.50 -4.25
CA LEU A 264 5.92 -9.23 -4.84
C LEU A 264 7.16 -8.38 -5.12
N TYR A 265 7.47 -8.20 -6.39
CA TYR A 265 8.57 -7.35 -6.85
C TYR A 265 8.07 -5.93 -7.10
N THR A 266 8.61 -4.97 -6.37
CA THR A 266 8.49 -3.54 -6.66
C THR A 266 9.81 -3.02 -7.25
N PRO A 267 9.86 -1.81 -7.82
CA PRO A 267 11.09 -1.30 -8.42
C PRO A 267 12.31 -1.27 -7.49
N GLN A 268 12.11 -1.18 -6.18
CA GLN A 268 13.19 -1.03 -5.21
C GLN A 268 13.15 -2.04 -4.05
N TRP A 269 12.16 -2.94 -4.01
CA TRP A 269 12.02 -3.90 -2.91
C TRP A 269 11.28 -5.16 -3.34
N GLN A 270 11.49 -6.25 -2.59
CA GLN A 270 10.77 -7.50 -2.70
C GLN A 270 10.04 -7.80 -1.40
N PHE A 271 8.77 -8.20 -1.50
CA PHE A 271 7.97 -8.61 -0.35
C PHE A 271 7.61 -10.10 -0.45
N GLU A 272 7.74 -10.79 0.68
CA GLU A 272 7.41 -12.20 0.82
C GLU A 272 5.97 -12.40 1.30
N LYS A 273 5.48 -13.62 1.21
CA LYS A 273 4.17 -14.00 1.74
C LYS A 273 4.02 -13.60 3.20
N GLY A 274 2.81 -13.12 3.58
CA GLY A 274 2.53 -12.62 4.92
C GLY A 274 2.96 -11.17 5.16
N SER A 275 3.48 -10.46 4.13
CA SER A 275 3.82 -9.04 4.24
C SER A 275 2.60 -8.11 4.15
N LEU A 276 1.45 -8.58 3.63
CA LEU A 276 0.22 -7.79 3.52
C LEU A 276 -0.42 -7.62 4.90
N LYS A 277 -0.60 -6.36 5.30
CA LYS A 277 -1.18 -6.01 6.60
C LYS A 277 -2.20 -4.88 6.48
N ARG A 278 -3.04 -4.72 7.50
CA ARG A 278 -4.18 -3.80 7.55
C ARG A 278 -4.20 -3.00 8.84
N TRP A 279 -4.67 -1.73 8.75
CA TRP A 279 -4.92 -0.83 9.88
C TRP A 279 -6.00 -1.36 10.85
#